data_7be1f079a1219500e78509a0d043c675
#
_entry.id   7be1f079a1219500e78509a0d043c675
#
_cell.length_a   1.000
_cell.length_b   1.000
_cell.length_c   1.000
_cell.angle_alpha   90.00
_cell.angle_beta   90.00
_cell.angle_gamma   90.00
#
_symmetry.space_group_name_H-M   'P 1'
#
loop_
_entity.id
_entity.type
_entity.pdbx_description
1 polymer ?
#
loop_
_entity_poly.entity_id
_entity_poly.type
_entity_poly.pdbx_seq_one_letter_code
_entity_poly.pdbx_strand_id
1 'polypeptide(L)'
;MSTSPAAFLDFHPRLTQVILTELESFGATPDMISRIKQVIDYNVVGGKMNRGLSVVDTVKIMRGETELPKDVNEKAMVLGWAVEWLQSFFLVADDIMDESPTRRGQPSWYRCKGVGMLAINDSFILESCIYRLLKKYFRSETYYVDLVELLHETSYQTQLGQMVDLLTAPENDVNLDRFSIQKHRYIVEYKTAYYSFYLPVALALLMTGTPADSPVFQTARDILVPLGVYFQIQDDYLDCYGNPDFIGKIGTDIEDNKCSWLVVQALDRVTPEQRAILNDNYGRKAPADHALRVKELYRELDIEGVYKAYEDSAISELNDKISKVDESLVPREVFTAFLNKVAKRTK
;
A
#
# COMPACT_ATOMS: atom_id res chain seq x y z
N MET A 1 -8.05 -16.99 -11.75
CA MET A 1 -8.86 -17.58 -10.65
C MET A 1 -8.29 -17.11 -9.32
N SER A 2 -9.12 -16.55 -8.47
CA SER A 2 -8.68 -15.87 -7.23
C SER A 2 -8.46 -16.87 -6.09
N THR A 3 -7.41 -16.67 -5.32
CA THR A 3 -7.13 -17.42 -4.09
C THR A 3 -8.20 -17.09 -3.04
N SER A 4 -8.68 -18.10 -2.30
CA SER A 4 -9.63 -17.89 -1.21
C SER A 4 -9.01 -17.05 -0.09
N PRO A 5 -9.60 -15.89 0.28
CA PRO A 5 -9.13 -15.10 1.42
C PRO A 5 -9.11 -15.90 2.72
N ALA A 6 -10.08 -16.80 2.92
CA ALA A 6 -10.13 -17.65 4.11
C ALA A 6 -8.93 -18.61 4.17
N ALA A 7 -8.61 -19.31 3.07
CA ALA A 7 -7.45 -20.20 3.01
C ALA A 7 -6.12 -19.45 3.21
N PHE A 8 -6.02 -18.21 2.70
CA PHE A 8 -4.88 -17.35 2.94
C PHE A 8 -4.76 -16.96 4.42
N LEU A 9 -5.86 -16.58 5.04
CA LEU A 9 -5.90 -16.22 6.47
C LEU A 9 -5.57 -17.42 7.37
N ASP A 10 -6.10 -18.60 7.07
CA ASP A 10 -5.87 -19.85 7.83
C ASP A 10 -4.40 -20.28 7.82
N PHE A 11 -3.61 -19.78 6.86
CA PHE A 11 -2.17 -20.07 6.80
C PHE A 11 -1.34 -19.23 7.78
N HIS A 12 -1.77 -18.01 8.11
CA HIS A 12 -1.04 -17.03 8.93
C HIS A 12 -0.57 -17.57 10.30
N PRO A 13 -1.40 -18.32 11.09
CA PRO A 13 -0.97 -18.84 12.38
C PRO A 13 0.27 -19.74 12.31
N ARG A 14 0.49 -20.44 11.20
CA ARG A 14 1.71 -21.25 10.98
C ARG A 14 2.96 -20.37 10.89
N LEU A 15 2.86 -19.21 10.24
CA LEU A 15 3.97 -18.26 10.13
C LEU A 15 4.28 -17.62 11.47
N THR A 16 3.24 -17.22 12.22
CA THR A 16 3.38 -16.73 13.59
C THR A 16 4.12 -17.77 14.45
N GLN A 17 3.71 -19.04 14.38
CA GLN A 17 4.35 -20.10 15.16
C GLN A 17 5.83 -20.30 14.79
N VAL A 18 6.20 -20.15 13.51
CA VAL A 18 7.62 -20.21 13.09
C VAL A 18 8.43 -19.13 13.79
N ILE A 19 7.92 -17.90 13.82
CA ILE A 19 8.60 -16.77 14.50
C ILE A 19 8.71 -17.02 16.01
N LEU A 20 7.60 -17.44 16.67
CA LEU A 20 7.59 -17.65 18.12
C LEU A 20 8.53 -18.79 18.53
N THR A 21 8.57 -19.88 17.77
CA THR A 21 9.50 -20.99 18.03
C THR A 21 10.96 -20.57 17.86
N GLU A 22 11.25 -19.70 16.91
CA GLU A 22 12.62 -19.20 16.72
C GLU A 22 13.07 -18.32 17.88
N LEU A 23 12.17 -17.55 18.52
CA LEU A 23 12.48 -16.73 19.69
C LEU A 23 12.98 -17.56 20.87
N GLU A 24 12.47 -18.78 21.02
CA GLU A 24 12.95 -19.71 22.06
C GLU A 24 14.45 -20.01 21.88
N SER A 25 14.92 -20.11 20.64
CA SER A 25 16.34 -20.34 20.35
C SER A 25 17.24 -19.15 20.72
N PHE A 26 16.68 -17.96 20.86
CA PHE A 26 17.34 -16.75 21.36
C PHE A 26 17.21 -16.59 22.89
N GLY A 27 16.62 -17.54 23.59
CA GLY A 27 16.42 -17.47 25.03
C GLY A 27 15.32 -16.47 25.45
N ALA A 28 14.34 -16.21 24.57
CA ALA A 28 13.24 -15.32 24.88
C ALA A 28 12.39 -15.85 26.04
N THR A 29 12.04 -14.96 26.96
CA THR A 29 11.14 -15.27 28.08
C THR A 29 9.69 -15.40 27.61
N PRO A 30 8.81 -16.07 28.37
CA PRO A 30 7.38 -16.16 28.02
C PRO A 30 6.71 -14.80 27.80
N ASP A 31 7.11 -13.77 28.54
CA ASP A 31 6.56 -12.41 28.39
C ASP A 31 6.96 -11.79 27.04
N MET A 32 8.23 -11.98 26.61
CA MET A 32 8.71 -11.54 25.30
C MET A 32 7.95 -12.24 24.17
N ILE A 33 7.77 -13.56 24.27
CA ILE A 33 7.04 -14.36 23.28
C ILE A 33 5.58 -13.90 23.22
N SER A 34 4.94 -13.68 24.36
CA SER A 34 3.56 -13.17 24.47
C SER A 34 3.43 -11.79 23.84
N ARG A 35 4.39 -10.90 24.09
CA ARG A 35 4.40 -9.55 23.49
C ARG A 35 4.51 -9.60 21.99
N ILE A 36 5.43 -10.36 21.43
CA ILE A 36 5.61 -10.45 19.96
C ILE A 36 4.37 -11.08 19.33
N LYS A 37 3.79 -12.11 19.95
CA LYS A 37 2.50 -12.67 19.47
C LYS A 37 1.41 -11.60 19.43
N GLN A 38 1.29 -10.77 20.46
CA GLN A 38 0.30 -9.68 20.50
C GLN A 38 0.54 -8.65 19.40
N VAL A 39 1.79 -8.26 19.14
CA VAL A 39 2.16 -7.34 18.05
C VAL A 39 1.71 -7.90 16.70
N ILE A 40 2.00 -9.17 16.44
CA ILE A 40 1.63 -9.85 15.19
C ILE A 40 0.12 -9.95 15.05
N ASP A 41 -0.57 -10.49 16.06
CA ASP A 41 -2.02 -10.72 15.99
C ASP A 41 -2.82 -9.43 15.84
N TYR A 42 -2.35 -8.31 16.42
CA TYR A 42 -3.04 -7.04 16.35
C TYR A 42 -2.85 -6.33 15.01
N ASN A 43 -1.64 -6.37 14.46
CA ASN A 43 -1.29 -5.49 13.33
C ASN A 43 -1.32 -6.18 11.97
N VAL A 44 -1.02 -7.48 11.89
CA VAL A 44 -0.83 -8.15 10.60
C VAL A 44 -2.14 -8.58 9.96
N VAL A 45 -3.11 -9.00 10.74
CA VAL A 45 -4.43 -9.44 10.26
C VAL A 45 -5.47 -8.30 10.27
N GLY A 46 -6.66 -8.57 9.73
CA GLY A 46 -7.79 -7.62 9.76
C GLY A 46 -7.90 -6.70 8.55
N GLY A 47 -6.98 -6.76 7.57
CA GLY A 47 -7.11 -6.11 6.28
C GLY A 47 -7.79 -6.98 5.22
N LYS A 48 -7.96 -6.43 4.00
CA LYS A 48 -8.50 -7.16 2.85
C LYS A 48 -7.50 -8.15 2.25
N MET A 49 -6.23 -8.12 2.66
CA MET A 49 -5.11 -8.98 2.22
C MET A 49 -4.90 -9.00 0.69
N ASN A 50 -5.34 -7.95 -0.01
CA ASN A 50 -5.32 -7.90 -1.47
C ASN A 50 -3.90 -7.98 -2.04
N ARG A 51 -2.92 -7.43 -1.35
CA ARG A 51 -1.50 -7.43 -1.77
C ARG A 51 -0.93 -8.83 -1.69
N GLY A 52 -1.11 -9.49 -0.57
CA GLY A 52 -0.66 -10.86 -0.36
C GLY A 52 -1.36 -11.87 -1.27
N LEU A 53 -2.68 -11.75 -1.42
CA LEU A 53 -3.45 -12.58 -2.34
C LEU A 53 -2.98 -12.40 -3.80
N SER A 54 -2.58 -11.19 -4.18
CA SER A 54 -2.09 -10.92 -5.53
C SER A 54 -0.79 -11.66 -5.85
N VAL A 55 0.08 -11.93 -4.87
CA VAL A 55 1.27 -12.78 -5.08
C VAL A 55 0.84 -14.18 -5.51
N VAL A 56 -0.06 -14.79 -4.74
CA VAL A 56 -0.54 -16.18 -5.00
C VAL A 56 -1.28 -16.26 -6.33
N ASP A 57 -2.16 -15.29 -6.61
CA ASP A 57 -2.90 -15.20 -7.87
C ASP A 57 -1.94 -15.05 -9.06
N THR A 58 -0.89 -14.22 -8.93
CA THR A 58 0.13 -14.05 -10.00
C THR A 58 0.90 -15.34 -10.22
N VAL A 59 1.30 -16.07 -9.18
CA VAL A 59 1.97 -17.37 -9.32
C VAL A 59 1.08 -18.36 -10.10
N LYS A 60 -0.23 -18.40 -9.78
CA LYS A 60 -1.18 -19.24 -10.51
C LYS A 60 -1.26 -18.89 -11.99
N ILE A 61 -1.37 -17.60 -12.30
CA ILE A 61 -1.44 -17.13 -13.71
C ILE A 61 -0.13 -17.45 -14.45
N MET A 62 1.03 -17.19 -13.84
CA MET A 62 2.33 -17.48 -14.45
C MET A 62 2.53 -18.96 -14.75
N ARG A 63 1.96 -19.83 -13.93
CA ARG A 63 2.04 -21.29 -14.13
C ARG A 63 0.91 -21.87 -14.99
N GLY A 64 -0.11 -21.06 -15.30
CA GLY A 64 -1.33 -21.55 -15.97
C GLY A 64 -2.12 -22.57 -15.13
N GLU A 65 -2.01 -22.50 -13.81
CA GLU A 65 -2.58 -23.48 -12.88
C GLU A 65 -3.69 -22.84 -12.01
N THR A 66 -4.80 -23.54 -11.86
CA THR A 66 -5.92 -23.12 -10.98
C THR A 66 -5.63 -23.47 -9.54
N GLU A 67 -4.97 -24.61 -9.32
CA GLU A 67 -4.53 -25.11 -8.03
C GLU A 67 -3.03 -25.37 -8.09
N LEU A 68 -2.27 -24.78 -7.18
CA LEU A 68 -0.83 -24.96 -7.11
C LEU A 68 -0.47 -26.25 -6.36
N PRO A 69 0.62 -26.96 -6.74
CA PRO A 69 1.22 -27.98 -5.91
C PRO A 69 1.45 -27.48 -4.48
N LYS A 70 1.32 -28.36 -3.49
CA LYS A 70 1.31 -27.98 -2.08
C LYS A 70 2.53 -27.15 -1.66
N ASP A 71 3.72 -27.54 -2.08
CA ASP A 71 4.99 -26.87 -1.78
C ASP A 71 5.10 -25.49 -2.48
N VAL A 72 4.65 -25.39 -3.72
CA VAL A 72 4.57 -24.12 -4.46
C VAL A 72 3.56 -23.20 -3.82
N ASN A 73 2.37 -23.71 -3.48
CA ASN A 73 1.33 -22.91 -2.80
C ASN A 73 1.81 -22.41 -1.44
N GLU A 74 2.49 -23.24 -0.66
CA GLU A 74 3.07 -22.84 0.62
C GLU A 74 4.05 -21.67 0.45
N LYS A 75 4.98 -21.76 -0.48
CA LYS A 75 5.93 -20.68 -0.80
C LYS A 75 5.23 -19.41 -1.28
N ALA A 76 4.24 -19.51 -2.16
CA ALA A 76 3.46 -18.38 -2.63
C ALA A 76 2.70 -17.68 -1.49
N MET A 77 2.11 -18.47 -0.57
CA MET A 77 1.48 -17.95 0.65
C MET A 77 2.48 -17.21 1.54
N VAL A 78 3.69 -17.74 1.74
CA VAL A 78 4.75 -17.09 2.54
C VAL A 78 5.13 -15.75 1.94
N LEU A 79 5.35 -15.66 0.61
CA LEU A 79 5.65 -14.39 -0.05
C LEU A 79 4.48 -13.41 0.04
N GLY A 80 3.26 -13.88 -0.12
CA GLY A 80 2.07 -13.06 0.05
C GLY A 80 1.99 -12.46 1.44
N TRP A 81 2.21 -13.27 2.48
CA TRP A 81 2.26 -12.79 3.86
C TRP A 81 3.45 -11.88 4.12
N ALA A 82 4.60 -12.07 3.48
CA ALA A 82 5.72 -11.15 3.59
C ALA A 82 5.34 -9.73 3.16
N VAL A 83 4.52 -9.58 2.10
CA VAL A 83 4.00 -8.27 1.66
C VAL A 83 3.00 -7.69 2.68
N GLU A 84 2.11 -8.50 3.26
CA GLU A 84 1.17 -8.03 4.29
C GLU A 84 1.90 -7.63 5.59
N TRP A 85 2.97 -8.34 5.97
CA TRP A 85 3.81 -7.99 7.11
C TRP A 85 4.57 -6.68 6.84
N LEU A 86 5.11 -6.49 5.62
CA LEU A 86 5.74 -5.25 5.21
C LEU A 86 4.78 -4.07 5.31
N GLN A 87 3.54 -4.24 4.83
CA GLN A 87 2.50 -3.24 5.02
C GLN A 87 2.25 -2.94 6.49
N SER A 88 2.19 -3.98 7.34
CA SER A 88 1.92 -3.80 8.77
C SER A 88 3.04 -3.04 9.48
N PHE A 89 4.30 -3.31 9.14
CA PHE A 89 5.45 -2.53 9.58
C PHE A 89 5.26 -1.04 9.27
N PHE A 90 4.95 -0.71 8.00
CA PHE A 90 4.73 0.68 7.59
C PHE A 90 3.54 1.32 8.30
N LEU A 91 2.40 0.61 8.41
CA LEU A 91 1.21 1.16 9.04
C LEU A 91 1.39 1.46 10.53
N VAL A 92 2.14 0.64 11.26
CA VAL A 92 2.44 0.91 12.68
C VAL A 92 3.29 2.16 12.83
N ALA A 93 4.28 2.35 11.97
CA ALA A 93 5.13 3.54 11.97
C ALA A 93 4.38 4.79 11.47
N ASP A 94 3.61 4.67 10.38
CA ASP A 94 2.79 5.72 9.78
C ASP A 94 1.77 6.28 10.80
N ASP A 95 1.06 5.40 11.51
CA ASP A 95 0.09 5.80 12.54
C ASP A 95 0.70 6.66 13.65
N ILE A 96 1.98 6.43 14.01
CA ILE A 96 2.69 7.26 15.00
C ILE A 96 3.04 8.62 14.38
N MET A 97 3.56 8.63 13.15
CA MET A 97 4.00 9.83 12.46
C MET A 97 2.84 10.76 12.11
N ASP A 98 1.68 10.19 11.76
CA ASP A 98 0.45 10.93 11.41
C ASP A 98 -0.49 11.13 12.63
N GLU A 99 -0.07 10.71 13.83
CA GLU A 99 -0.90 10.75 15.05
C GLU A 99 -2.28 10.11 14.90
N SER A 100 -2.41 9.14 13.99
CA SER A 100 -3.68 8.51 13.61
C SER A 100 -4.38 7.87 14.82
N PRO A 101 -5.67 8.18 15.09
CA PRO A 101 -6.37 7.62 16.25
C PRO A 101 -6.77 6.16 16.07
N THR A 102 -7.05 5.75 14.84
CA THR A 102 -7.61 4.41 14.54
C THR A 102 -7.00 3.81 13.27
N ARG A 103 -6.92 2.48 13.24
CA ARG A 103 -6.54 1.69 12.07
C ARG A 103 -7.46 0.47 11.93
N ARG A 104 -8.05 0.26 10.77
CA ARG A 104 -8.97 -0.86 10.49
C ARG A 104 -10.13 -0.97 11.49
N GLY A 105 -10.68 0.17 11.92
CA GLY A 105 -11.79 0.24 12.88
C GLY A 105 -11.41 -0.05 14.35
N GLN A 106 -10.11 -0.16 14.65
CA GLN A 106 -9.58 -0.32 16.01
C GLN A 106 -8.65 0.84 16.37
N PRO A 107 -8.33 1.10 17.66
CA PRO A 107 -7.29 2.05 18.02
C PRO A 107 -5.99 1.75 17.29
N SER A 108 -5.26 2.77 16.84
CA SER A 108 -3.90 2.57 16.32
C SER A 108 -3.02 1.93 17.37
N TRP A 109 -2.09 1.06 16.96
CA TRP A 109 -1.32 0.23 17.89
C TRP A 109 -0.64 1.01 19.01
N TYR A 110 -0.02 2.15 18.68
CA TYR A 110 0.65 3.01 19.67
C TYR A 110 -0.31 3.62 20.71
N ARG A 111 -1.61 3.70 20.41
CA ARG A 111 -2.65 4.18 21.34
C ARG A 111 -3.20 3.10 22.27
N CYS A 112 -2.85 1.83 22.02
CA CYS A 112 -3.25 0.75 22.91
C CYS A 112 -2.59 0.87 24.27
N LYS A 113 -3.34 0.51 25.34
CA LYS A 113 -2.84 0.60 26.73
C LYS A 113 -1.52 -0.17 26.90
N GLY A 114 -0.51 0.51 27.38
CA GLY A 114 0.82 -0.07 27.67
C GLY A 114 1.71 -0.23 26.43
N VAL A 115 1.33 0.33 25.27
CA VAL A 115 2.13 0.34 24.04
C VAL A 115 2.91 1.64 23.90
N GLY A 116 2.26 2.76 23.62
CA GLY A 116 2.94 4.04 23.41
C GLY A 116 4.07 3.93 22.39
N MET A 117 5.21 4.58 22.67
CA MET A 117 6.37 4.59 21.78
C MET A 117 7.10 3.25 21.63
N LEU A 118 6.73 2.21 22.41
CA LEU A 118 7.21 0.85 22.14
C LEU A 118 6.81 0.37 20.76
N ALA A 119 5.73 0.92 20.19
CA ALA A 119 5.27 0.61 18.83
C ALA A 119 6.35 0.88 17.77
N ILE A 120 7.31 1.80 18.01
CA ILE A 120 8.46 2.02 17.11
C ILE A 120 9.31 0.75 17.03
N ASN A 121 9.67 0.16 18.16
CA ASN A 121 10.43 -1.09 18.18
C ASN A 121 9.61 -2.27 17.65
N ASP A 122 8.31 -2.30 17.94
CA ASP A 122 7.40 -3.34 17.45
C ASP A 122 7.34 -3.32 15.91
N SER A 123 7.37 -2.14 15.26
CA SER A 123 7.42 -2.03 13.81
C SER A 123 8.71 -2.63 13.24
N PHE A 124 9.88 -2.36 13.84
CA PHE A 124 11.16 -2.95 13.41
C PHE A 124 11.17 -4.48 13.55
N ILE A 125 10.50 -5.01 14.58
CA ILE A 125 10.34 -6.46 14.77
C ILE A 125 9.49 -7.04 13.64
N LEU A 126 8.39 -6.40 13.26
CA LEU A 126 7.54 -6.85 12.15
C LEU A 126 8.33 -6.93 10.83
N GLU A 127 9.14 -5.93 10.51
CA GLU A 127 10.02 -5.97 9.33
C GLU A 127 11.03 -7.11 9.43
N SER A 128 11.72 -7.24 10.57
CA SER A 128 12.72 -8.28 10.79
C SER A 128 12.14 -9.69 10.64
N CYS A 129 10.91 -9.92 11.06
CA CYS A 129 10.23 -11.21 10.92
C CYS A 129 10.06 -11.64 9.45
N ILE A 130 9.93 -10.68 8.51
CA ILE A 130 9.86 -10.98 7.07
C ILE A 130 11.12 -11.75 6.65
N TYR A 131 12.29 -11.25 7.00
CA TYR A 131 13.56 -11.87 6.60
C TYR A 131 13.83 -13.19 7.33
N ARG A 132 13.24 -13.39 8.54
CA ARG A 132 13.26 -14.68 9.22
C ARG A 132 12.44 -15.73 8.46
N LEU A 133 11.24 -15.35 8.00
CA LEU A 133 10.40 -16.21 7.17
C LEU A 133 11.07 -16.52 5.82
N LEU A 134 11.63 -15.51 5.14
CA LEU A 134 12.38 -15.75 3.91
C LEU A 134 13.53 -16.73 4.11
N LYS A 135 14.33 -16.55 5.15
CA LYS A 135 15.42 -17.46 5.49
C LYS A 135 14.92 -18.89 5.74
N LYS A 136 13.80 -19.06 6.42
CA LYS A 136 13.22 -20.36 6.73
C LYS A 136 12.74 -21.10 5.49
N TYR A 137 12.08 -20.42 4.57
CA TYR A 137 11.39 -21.05 3.44
C TYR A 137 12.15 -20.99 2.11
N PHE A 138 13.08 -20.03 1.94
CA PHE A 138 13.71 -19.77 0.65
C PHE A 138 15.22 -19.81 0.63
N ARG A 139 15.92 -20.03 1.76
CA ARG A 139 17.40 -19.98 1.78
C ARG A 139 18.07 -20.95 0.81
N SER A 140 17.44 -22.05 0.49
CA SER A 140 17.94 -23.04 -0.49
C SER A 140 17.56 -22.73 -1.93
N GLU A 141 16.70 -21.75 -2.16
CA GLU A 141 16.28 -21.35 -3.51
C GLU A 141 17.36 -20.48 -4.17
N THR A 142 17.54 -20.66 -5.48
CA THR A 142 18.52 -19.88 -6.26
C THR A 142 18.20 -18.38 -6.27
N TYR A 143 16.93 -18.02 -6.21
CA TYR A 143 16.42 -16.65 -6.20
C TYR A 143 16.27 -16.03 -4.77
N TYR A 144 16.83 -16.67 -3.72
CA TYR A 144 16.70 -16.18 -2.34
C TYR A 144 17.27 -14.78 -2.15
N VAL A 145 18.44 -14.50 -2.72
CA VAL A 145 19.09 -13.20 -2.63
C VAL A 145 18.26 -12.15 -3.34
N ASP A 146 17.73 -12.44 -4.52
CA ASP A 146 16.91 -11.54 -5.30
C ASP A 146 15.62 -11.16 -4.54
N LEU A 147 14.98 -12.11 -3.80
CA LEU A 147 13.83 -11.82 -2.94
C LEU A 147 14.19 -10.85 -1.82
N VAL A 148 15.33 -11.03 -1.17
CA VAL A 148 15.81 -10.18 -0.08
C VAL A 148 16.10 -8.77 -0.60
N GLU A 149 16.84 -8.66 -1.72
CA GLU A 149 17.16 -7.37 -2.34
C GLU A 149 15.92 -6.62 -2.80
N LEU A 150 14.97 -7.32 -3.45
CA LEU A 150 13.71 -6.71 -3.90
C LEU A 150 12.89 -6.15 -2.72
N LEU A 151 12.79 -6.87 -1.61
CA LEU A 151 12.09 -6.40 -0.42
C LEU A 151 12.79 -5.21 0.24
N HIS A 152 14.11 -5.22 0.33
CA HIS A 152 14.88 -4.08 0.86
C HIS A 152 14.78 -2.85 -0.03
N GLU A 153 14.90 -3.02 -1.34
CA GLU A 153 14.73 -1.92 -2.31
C GLU A 153 13.34 -1.29 -2.19
N THR A 154 12.30 -2.12 -2.15
CA THR A 154 10.92 -1.65 -2.02
C THR A 154 10.67 -0.99 -0.67
N SER A 155 11.24 -1.54 0.42
CA SER A 155 11.17 -0.93 1.75
C SER A 155 11.82 0.45 1.75
N TYR A 156 13.01 0.60 1.17
CA TYR A 156 13.70 1.87 1.04
C TYR A 156 12.90 2.89 0.21
N GLN A 157 12.37 2.47 -0.94
CA GLN A 157 11.52 3.31 -1.77
C GLN A 157 10.30 3.83 -1.01
N THR A 158 9.62 2.96 -0.25
CA THR A 158 8.46 3.33 0.56
C THR A 158 8.81 4.33 1.66
N GLN A 159 9.97 4.16 2.32
CA GLN A 159 10.48 5.10 3.32
C GLN A 159 10.79 6.47 2.71
N LEU A 160 11.36 6.53 1.49
CA LEU A 160 11.56 7.80 0.77
C LEU A 160 10.24 8.49 0.44
N GLY A 161 9.23 7.74 -0.01
CA GLY A 161 7.88 8.26 -0.25
C GLY A 161 7.25 8.83 1.02
N GLN A 162 7.36 8.14 2.14
CA GLN A 162 6.89 8.59 3.44
C GLN A 162 7.63 9.86 3.91
N MET A 163 8.93 9.92 3.74
CA MET A 163 9.71 11.11 4.06
C MET A 163 9.24 12.35 3.30
N VAL A 164 9.00 12.21 1.99
CA VAL A 164 8.51 13.32 1.17
C VAL A 164 7.09 13.73 1.56
N ASP A 165 6.22 12.78 1.93
CA ASP A 165 4.88 13.06 2.44
C ASP A 165 4.93 13.94 3.69
N LEU A 166 5.68 13.52 4.71
CA LEU A 166 5.85 14.24 5.97
C LEU A 166 6.49 15.63 5.78
N LEU A 167 7.49 15.77 4.90
CA LEU A 167 8.13 17.06 4.62
C LEU A 167 7.25 18.00 3.80
N THR A 168 6.37 17.46 2.96
CA THR A 168 5.48 18.26 2.12
C THR A 168 4.29 18.78 2.91
N ALA A 169 3.74 17.98 3.80
CA ALA A 169 2.53 18.26 4.55
C ALA A 169 2.71 18.04 6.07
N PRO A 170 3.58 18.81 6.75
CA PRO A 170 3.70 18.72 8.20
C PRO A 170 2.37 19.05 8.89
N GLU A 171 2.00 18.30 9.93
CA GLU A 171 0.70 18.43 10.59
C GLU A 171 0.45 19.84 11.17
N ASN A 172 1.47 20.49 11.70
CA ASN A 172 1.36 21.79 12.39
C ASN A 172 1.83 22.98 11.57
N ASP A 173 2.10 22.81 10.26
CA ASP A 173 2.59 23.88 9.39
C ASP A 173 1.96 23.79 8.00
N VAL A 174 0.74 24.35 7.89
CA VAL A 174 -0.01 24.37 6.64
C VAL A 174 0.58 25.41 5.70
N ASN A 175 1.21 24.95 4.63
CA ASN A 175 1.75 25.78 3.57
C ASN A 175 1.53 25.14 2.19
N LEU A 176 0.48 25.58 1.50
CA LEU A 176 0.09 25.03 0.20
C LEU A 176 1.09 25.32 -0.93
N ASP A 177 2.06 26.24 -0.74
CA ASP A 177 3.13 26.47 -1.72
C ASP A 177 4.13 25.30 -1.80
N ARG A 178 4.10 24.41 -0.80
CA ARG A 178 4.87 23.17 -0.84
C ARG A 178 4.25 22.09 -1.73
N PHE A 179 2.96 22.22 -2.08
CA PHE A 179 2.22 21.22 -2.84
C PHE A 179 2.47 21.40 -4.33
N SER A 180 2.72 20.32 -5.02
CA SER A 180 2.86 20.28 -6.48
C SER A 180 2.52 18.90 -7.02
N ILE A 181 2.17 18.83 -8.30
CA ILE A 181 1.89 17.54 -8.96
C ILE A 181 3.11 16.61 -8.95
N GLN A 182 4.34 17.15 -9.01
CA GLN A 182 5.56 16.37 -8.97
C GLN A 182 5.76 15.74 -7.58
N LYS A 183 5.50 16.48 -6.49
CA LYS A 183 5.59 15.96 -5.12
C LYS A 183 4.49 14.94 -4.85
N HIS A 184 3.25 15.26 -5.20
CA HIS A 184 2.14 14.30 -5.09
C HIS A 184 2.48 13.00 -5.82
N ARG A 185 2.93 13.10 -7.09
CA ARG A 185 3.31 11.92 -7.87
C ARG A 185 4.42 11.11 -7.19
N TYR A 186 5.46 11.77 -6.68
CA TYR A 186 6.54 11.09 -5.97
C TYR A 186 6.01 10.35 -4.73
N ILE A 187 5.16 11.02 -3.93
CA ILE A 187 4.55 10.43 -2.73
C ILE A 187 3.78 9.16 -3.10
N VAL A 188 2.81 9.26 -4.01
CA VAL A 188 1.93 8.13 -4.32
C VAL A 188 2.68 6.98 -5.01
N GLU A 189 3.67 7.29 -5.83
CA GLU A 189 4.51 6.32 -6.51
C GLU A 189 5.36 5.53 -5.51
N TYR A 190 6.13 6.24 -4.67
CA TYR A 190 7.09 5.61 -3.77
C TYR A 190 6.49 5.14 -2.44
N LYS A 191 5.59 5.92 -1.82
CA LYS A 191 4.92 5.52 -0.58
C LYS A 191 4.00 4.32 -0.77
N THR A 192 3.34 4.18 -1.95
CA THR A 192 2.25 3.21 -2.14
C THR A 192 2.41 2.29 -3.34
N ALA A 193 2.69 2.82 -4.55
CA ALA A 193 2.56 2.03 -5.77
C ALA A 193 3.55 0.87 -5.86
N TYR A 194 4.82 1.08 -5.50
CA TYR A 194 5.83 0.04 -5.57
C TYR A 194 5.50 -1.16 -4.68
N TYR A 195 5.24 -0.97 -3.38
CA TYR A 195 5.01 -2.11 -2.50
C TYR A 195 3.64 -2.76 -2.69
N SER A 196 2.65 -2.00 -3.17
CA SER A 196 1.26 -2.48 -3.27
C SER A 196 0.96 -3.19 -4.58
N PHE A 197 1.60 -2.77 -5.68
CA PHE A 197 1.30 -3.25 -7.03
C PHE A 197 2.48 -3.94 -7.68
N TYR A 198 3.66 -3.31 -7.71
CA TYR A 198 4.84 -3.88 -8.33
C TYR A 198 5.41 -5.07 -7.54
N LEU A 199 5.66 -4.89 -6.24
CA LEU A 199 6.29 -5.90 -5.39
C LEU A 199 5.58 -7.27 -5.43
N PRO A 200 4.23 -7.37 -5.30
CA PRO A 200 3.56 -8.67 -5.36
C PRO A 200 3.83 -9.44 -6.64
N VAL A 201 3.83 -8.75 -7.78
CA VAL A 201 4.09 -9.37 -9.09
C VAL A 201 5.56 -9.73 -9.23
N ALA A 202 6.48 -8.83 -8.85
CA ALA A 202 7.91 -9.08 -8.94
C ALA A 202 8.36 -10.28 -8.08
N LEU A 203 7.81 -10.44 -6.86
CA LEU A 203 8.05 -11.63 -6.03
C LEU A 203 7.56 -12.92 -6.71
N ALA A 204 6.39 -12.88 -7.34
CA ALA A 204 5.84 -14.01 -8.05
C ALA A 204 6.67 -14.37 -9.32
N LEU A 205 7.17 -13.36 -10.04
CA LEU A 205 8.07 -13.57 -11.18
C LEU A 205 9.36 -14.28 -10.76
N LEU A 206 10.02 -13.80 -9.69
CA LEU A 206 11.22 -14.48 -9.15
C LEU A 206 10.93 -15.92 -8.75
N MET A 207 9.84 -16.13 -8.00
CA MET A 207 9.44 -17.46 -7.53
C MET A 207 9.13 -18.44 -8.68
N THR A 208 8.65 -17.94 -9.82
CA THR A 208 8.32 -18.76 -11.00
C THR A 208 9.49 -18.94 -11.95
N GLY A 209 10.70 -18.48 -11.56
CA GLY A 209 11.95 -18.73 -12.28
C GLY A 209 12.29 -17.66 -13.31
N THR A 210 11.64 -16.50 -13.30
CA THR A 210 12.04 -15.37 -14.14
C THR A 210 13.39 -14.83 -13.65
N PRO A 211 14.44 -14.77 -14.49
CA PRO A 211 15.73 -14.20 -14.11
C PRO A 211 15.61 -12.75 -13.66
N ALA A 212 16.33 -12.33 -12.60
CA ALA A 212 16.22 -11.01 -12.02
C ALA A 212 16.58 -9.86 -12.99
N ASP A 213 17.39 -10.12 -13.99
CA ASP A 213 17.78 -9.20 -15.08
C ASP A 213 16.82 -9.21 -16.29
N SER A 214 15.72 -9.97 -16.20
CA SER A 214 14.73 -10.07 -17.29
C SER A 214 14.04 -8.71 -17.54
N PRO A 215 13.80 -8.33 -18.82
CA PRO A 215 13.06 -7.13 -19.18
C PRO A 215 11.60 -7.15 -18.69
N VAL A 216 11.08 -8.30 -18.28
CA VAL A 216 9.73 -8.45 -17.70
C VAL A 216 9.55 -7.58 -16.45
N PHE A 217 10.59 -7.43 -15.61
CA PHE A 217 10.51 -6.56 -14.44
C PHE A 217 10.32 -5.09 -14.82
N GLN A 218 10.93 -4.64 -15.91
CA GLN A 218 10.68 -3.28 -16.41
C GLN A 218 9.26 -3.16 -16.97
N THR A 219 8.79 -4.13 -17.74
CA THR A 219 7.39 -4.18 -18.24
C THR A 219 6.39 -4.14 -17.08
N ALA A 220 6.62 -4.94 -16.04
CA ALA A 220 5.78 -4.96 -14.84
C ALA A 220 5.78 -3.58 -14.14
N ARG A 221 6.94 -2.95 -14.00
CA ARG A 221 7.07 -1.61 -13.42
C ARG A 221 6.32 -0.56 -14.24
N ASP A 222 6.47 -0.57 -15.57
CA ASP A 222 5.86 0.41 -16.47
C ASP A 222 4.32 0.34 -16.53
N ILE A 223 3.74 -0.77 -16.07
CA ILE A 223 2.28 -0.96 -15.98
C ILE A 223 1.79 -0.79 -14.54
N LEU A 224 2.42 -1.47 -13.58
CA LEU A 224 1.90 -1.59 -12.22
C LEU A 224 2.14 -0.34 -11.37
N VAL A 225 3.23 0.40 -11.60
CA VAL A 225 3.48 1.65 -10.87
C VAL A 225 2.47 2.72 -11.30
N PRO A 226 2.24 3.00 -12.60
CA PRO A 226 1.15 3.89 -13.02
C PRO A 226 -0.24 3.44 -12.55
N LEU A 227 -0.51 2.13 -12.50
CA LEU A 227 -1.75 1.60 -11.95
C LEU A 227 -1.88 1.91 -10.45
N GLY A 228 -0.78 1.82 -9.69
CA GLY A 228 -0.75 2.20 -8.28
C GLY A 228 -0.94 3.70 -8.06
N VAL A 229 -0.40 4.54 -8.95
CA VAL A 229 -0.65 5.99 -8.96
C VAL A 229 -2.13 6.28 -9.19
N TYR A 230 -2.73 5.64 -10.20
CA TYR A 230 -4.18 5.78 -10.46
C TYR A 230 -5.01 5.32 -9.25
N PHE A 231 -4.65 4.20 -8.63
CA PHE A 231 -5.31 3.73 -7.41
C PHE A 231 -5.29 4.75 -6.28
N GLN A 232 -4.14 5.42 -6.06
CA GLN A 232 -4.02 6.41 -5.00
C GLN A 232 -4.78 7.69 -5.32
N ILE A 233 -4.74 8.17 -6.57
CA ILE A 233 -5.56 9.31 -7.01
C ILE A 233 -7.06 9.01 -6.86
N GLN A 234 -7.48 7.77 -7.12
CA GLN A 234 -8.83 7.32 -6.85
C GLN A 234 -9.15 7.29 -5.35
N ASP A 235 -8.18 6.93 -4.49
CA ASP A 235 -8.36 6.97 -3.03
C ASP A 235 -8.55 8.41 -2.55
N ASP A 236 -7.74 9.36 -3.03
CA ASP A 236 -7.89 10.81 -2.77
C ASP A 236 -9.28 11.32 -3.21
N TYR A 237 -9.75 10.88 -4.38
CA TYR A 237 -11.09 11.22 -4.87
C TYR A 237 -12.19 10.66 -3.97
N LEU A 238 -12.09 9.39 -3.60
CA LEU A 238 -13.06 8.73 -2.73
C LEU A 238 -13.05 9.29 -1.31
N ASP A 239 -11.91 9.75 -0.81
CA ASP A 239 -11.82 10.43 0.48
C ASP A 239 -12.67 11.70 0.51
N CYS A 240 -12.67 12.49 -0.57
CA CYS A 240 -13.43 13.72 -0.67
C CYS A 240 -14.92 13.53 -1.04
N TYR A 241 -15.19 12.69 -2.04
CA TYR A 241 -16.49 12.57 -2.70
C TYR A 241 -17.23 11.27 -2.42
N GLY A 242 -16.55 10.29 -1.84
CA GLY A 242 -17.14 8.99 -1.62
C GLY A 242 -18.15 8.99 -0.48
N ASN A 243 -19.13 8.09 -0.56
CA ASN A 243 -20.10 7.91 0.52
C ASN A 243 -19.47 7.11 1.68
N PRO A 244 -19.37 7.66 2.90
CA PRO A 244 -18.78 6.98 4.05
C PRO A 244 -19.37 5.60 4.35
N ASP A 245 -20.68 5.40 4.12
CA ASP A 245 -21.35 4.12 4.34
C ASP A 245 -20.84 3.02 3.41
N PHE A 246 -20.40 3.38 2.20
CA PHE A 246 -19.83 2.44 1.23
C PHE A 246 -18.32 2.27 1.38
N ILE A 247 -17.61 3.34 1.69
CA ILE A 247 -16.13 3.34 1.82
C ILE A 247 -15.70 2.76 3.15
N GLY A 248 -16.52 2.91 4.19
CA GLY A 248 -16.23 2.45 5.56
C GLY A 248 -15.31 3.38 6.36
N LYS A 249 -15.04 4.59 5.86
CA LYS A 249 -14.34 5.66 6.57
C LYS A 249 -14.91 7.03 6.20
N ILE A 250 -14.78 8.00 7.10
CA ILE A 250 -14.97 9.42 6.80
C ILE A 250 -13.63 9.92 6.26
N GLY A 251 -13.65 10.59 5.10
CA GLY A 251 -12.45 11.19 4.53
C GLY A 251 -12.00 12.42 5.32
N THR A 252 -10.71 12.54 5.53
CA THR A 252 -10.09 13.60 6.36
C THR A 252 -8.89 14.28 5.68
N ASP A 253 -8.61 13.99 4.42
CA ASP A 253 -7.43 14.51 3.72
C ASP A 253 -7.35 16.04 3.72
N ILE A 254 -8.51 16.72 3.68
CA ILE A 254 -8.58 18.18 3.72
C ILE A 254 -8.17 18.69 5.11
N GLU A 255 -8.71 18.10 6.17
CA GLU A 255 -8.47 18.48 7.56
C GLU A 255 -7.05 18.11 8.00
N ASP A 256 -6.51 17.00 7.49
CA ASP A 256 -5.19 16.47 7.84
C ASP A 256 -4.06 17.06 6.98
N ASN A 257 -4.35 18.14 6.23
CA ASN A 257 -3.35 18.85 5.41
C ASN A 257 -2.66 17.95 4.37
N LYS A 258 -3.31 16.90 3.87
CA LYS A 258 -2.67 15.97 2.94
C LYS A 258 -2.42 16.62 1.57
N CYS A 259 -1.24 16.36 0.98
CA CYS A 259 -0.94 16.75 -0.40
C CYS A 259 -1.69 15.82 -1.38
N SER A 260 -3.03 15.89 -1.36
CA SER A 260 -3.87 15.06 -2.22
C SER A 260 -3.87 15.58 -3.67
N TRP A 261 -4.22 14.71 -4.61
CA TRP A 261 -4.34 15.09 -6.02
C TRP A 261 -5.37 16.19 -6.22
N LEU A 262 -6.49 16.17 -5.47
CA LEU A 262 -7.58 17.14 -5.61
C LEU A 262 -7.11 18.56 -5.27
N VAL A 263 -6.42 18.75 -4.16
CA VAL A 263 -5.90 20.07 -3.79
C VAL A 263 -4.87 20.56 -4.79
N VAL A 264 -4.00 19.70 -5.29
CA VAL A 264 -3.01 20.07 -6.31
C VAL A 264 -3.70 20.52 -7.60
N GLN A 265 -4.74 19.79 -8.04
CA GLN A 265 -5.53 20.20 -9.21
C GLN A 265 -6.27 21.53 -9.00
N ALA A 266 -6.76 21.77 -7.79
CA ALA A 266 -7.39 23.04 -7.43
C ALA A 266 -6.38 24.19 -7.47
N LEU A 267 -5.19 24.01 -6.88
CA LEU A 267 -4.13 25.01 -6.84
C LEU A 267 -3.68 25.49 -8.24
N ASP A 268 -3.72 24.62 -9.24
CA ASP A 268 -3.40 24.96 -10.62
C ASP A 268 -4.51 25.75 -11.34
N ARG A 269 -5.71 25.89 -10.73
CA ARG A 269 -6.91 26.45 -11.38
C ARG A 269 -7.49 27.68 -10.67
N VAL A 270 -7.13 27.92 -9.42
CA VAL A 270 -7.72 28.98 -8.60
C VAL A 270 -7.29 30.37 -9.03
N THR A 271 -8.22 31.35 -8.94
CA THR A 271 -7.88 32.75 -8.91
C THR A 271 -7.19 33.15 -7.61
N PRO A 272 -6.57 34.36 -7.50
CA PRO A 272 -6.01 34.81 -6.22
C PRO A 272 -7.02 34.83 -5.06
N GLU A 273 -8.28 35.20 -5.33
CA GLU A 273 -9.37 35.24 -4.36
C GLU A 273 -9.72 33.79 -3.88
N GLN A 274 -9.83 32.86 -4.82
CA GLN A 274 -10.09 31.45 -4.53
C GLN A 274 -8.90 30.79 -3.83
N ARG A 275 -7.67 31.22 -4.15
CA ARG A 275 -6.47 30.76 -3.45
C ARG A 275 -6.51 31.16 -1.96
N ALA A 276 -7.01 32.33 -1.62
CA ALA A 276 -7.19 32.76 -0.25
C ALA A 276 -8.15 31.81 0.51
N ILE A 277 -9.24 31.34 -0.14
CA ILE A 277 -10.16 30.36 0.46
C ILE A 277 -9.41 29.09 0.84
N LEU A 278 -8.55 28.55 -0.05
CA LEU A 278 -7.73 27.36 0.27
C LEU A 278 -6.78 27.62 1.44
N ASN A 279 -6.06 28.73 1.44
CA ASN A 279 -5.10 29.09 2.50
C ASN A 279 -5.78 29.23 3.87
N ASP A 280 -7.01 29.73 3.92
CA ASP A 280 -7.74 29.95 5.17
C ASP A 280 -8.41 28.69 5.70
N ASN A 281 -8.68 27.70 4.85
CA ASN A 281 -9.54 26.57 5.20
C ASN A 281 -8.87 25.19 5.10
N TYR A 282 -7.85 24.98 4.26
CA TYR A 282 -7.17 23.70 4.13
C TYR A 282 -6.29 23.39 5.33
N GLY A 283 -6.21 22.12 5.74
CA GLY A 283 -5.43 21.69 6.92
C GLY A 283 -6.00 22.17 8.24
N ARG A 284 -7.30 22.42 8.32
CA ARG A 284 -7.98 22.91 9.56
C ARG A 284 -8.97 21.87 10.08
N LYS A 285 -8.69 21.34 11.27
CA LYS A 285 -9.53 20.30 11.90
C LYS A 285 -10.82 20.85 12.55
N ALA A 286 -10.87 22.13 12.88
CA ALA A 286 -12.03 22.76 13.52
C ALA A 286 -12.10 24.28 13.22
N PRO A 287 -13.30 24.84 13.04
CA PRO A 287 -14.60 24.15 12.93
C PRO A 287 -14.76 23.37 11.62
N ALA A 288 -15.72 22.42 11.55
CA ALA A 288 -15.97 21.56 10.39
C ALA A 288 -16.33 22.34 9.10
N ASP A 289 -16.72 23.60 9.21
CA ASP A 289 -17.03 24.49 8.07
C ASP A 289 -15.83 24.70 7.13
N HIS A 290 -14.60 24.53 7.61
CA HIS A 290 -13.42 24.67 6.80
C HIS A 290 -13.38 23.65 5.66
N ALA A 291 -13.57 22.38 5.96
CA ALA A 291 -13.59 21.32 4.93
C ALA A 291 -14.77 21.53 3.96
N LEU A 292 -15.94 21.97 4.44
CA LEU A 292 -17.09 22.27 3.58
C LEU A 292 -16.78 23.36 2.57
N ARG A 293 -16.13 24.45 2.98
CA ARG A 293 -15.72 25.54 2.08
C ARG A 293 -14.73 25.10 1.01
N VAL A 294 -13.78 24.23 1.36
CA VAL A 294 -12.87 23.62 0.38
C VAL A 294 -13.64 22.75 -0.61
N LYS A 295 -14.59 21.93 -0.13
CA LYS A 295 -15.43 21.10 -1.00
C LYS A 295 -16.36 21.91 -1.90
N GLU A 296 -16.85 23.05 -1.45
CA GLU A 296 -17.60 24.01 -2.28
C GLU A 296 -16.74 24.56 -3.40
N LEU A 297 -15.52 25.01 -3.08
CA LEU A 297 -14.56 25.48 -4.06
C LEU A 297 -14.19 24.39 -5.09
N TYR A 298 -14.01 23.14 -4.65
CA TYR A 298 -13.78 22.02 -5.58
C TYR A 298 -14.94 21.82 -6.55
N ARG A 299 -16.20 22.05 -6.13
CA ARG A 299 -17.35 22.01 -7.04
C ARG A 299 -17.36 23.18 -8.02
N GLU A 300 -17.03 24.39 -7.58
CA GLU A 300 -16.91 25.57 -8.47
C GLU A 300 -15.84 25.36 -9.55
N LEU A 301 -14.74 24.70 -9.21
CA LEU A 301 -13.63 24.40 -10.11
C LEU A 301 -13.86 23.11 -10.95
N ASP A 302 -14.97 22.44 -10.78
CA ASP A 302 -15.28 21.14 -11.41
C ASP A 302 -14.15 20.10 -11.24
N ILE A 303 -13.57 20.01 -10.03
CA ILE A 303 -12.48 19.07 -9.75
C ILE A 303 -12.95 17.61 -9.94
N GLU A 304 -14.22 17.32 -9.71
CA GLU A 304 -14.82 16.00 -10.01
C GLU A 304 -14.76 15.69 -11.52
N GLY A 305 -15.08 16.66 -12.39
CA GLY A 305 -14.97 16.51 -13.84
C GLY A 305 -13.52 16.32 -14.29
N VAL A 306 -12.58 17.05 -13.66
CA VAL A 306 -11.13 16.86 -13.89
C VAL A 306 -10.68 15.46 -13.53
N TYR A 307 -11.15 14.91 -12.41
CA TYR A 307 -10.85 13.53 -12.01
C TYR A 307 -11.42 12.50 -12.99
N LYS A 308 -12.66 12.63 -13.42
CA LYS A 308 -13.28 11.71 -14.39
C LYS A 308 -12.52 11.67 -15.71
N ALA A 309 -12.08 12.82 -16.21
CA ALA A 309 -11.26 12.90 -17.42
C ALA A 309 -9.89 12.23 -17.22
N TYR A 310 -9.27 12.41 -16.06
CA TYR A 310 -8.02 11.73 -15.69
C TYR A 310 -8.22 10.21 -15.62
N GLU A 311 -9.28 9.73 -14.96
CA GLU A 311 -9.57 8.30 -14.80
C GLU A 311 -9.75 7.61 -16.16
N ASP A 312 -10.53 8.20 -17.08
CA ASP A 312 -10.73 7.65 -18.41
C ASP A 312 -9.42 7.58 -19.22
N SER A 313 -8.57 8.63 -19.13
CA SER A 313 -7.25 8.63 -19.76
C SER A 313 -6.33 7.56 -19.16
N ALA A 314 -6.25 7.48 -17.83
CA ALA A 314 -5.40 6.51 -17.13
C ALA A 314 -5.77 5.07 -17.47
N ILE A 315 -7.06 4.74 -17.49
CA ILE A 315 -7.56 3.40 -17.87
C ILE A 315 -7.22 3.11 -19.34
N SER A 316 -7.39 4.07 -20.24
CA SER A 316 -7.05 3.91 -21.65
C SER A 316 -5.56 3.64 -21.85
N GLU A 317 -4.69 4.43 -21.22
CA GLU A 317 -3.23 4.28 -21.29
C GLU A 317 -2.76 2.95 -20.71
N LEU A 318 -3.35 2.50 -19.59
CA LEU A 318 -3.03 1.20 -18.99
C LEU A 318 -3.44 0.05 -19.90
N ASN A 319 -4.63 0.10 -20.51
CA ASN A 319 -5.07 -0.91 -21.46
C ASN A 319 -4.16 -0.96 -22.71
N ASP A 320 -3.72 0.20 -23.22
CA ASP A 320 -2.79 0.27 -24.33
C ASP A 320 -1.44 -0.37 -23.99
N LYS A 321 -0.88 -0.09 -22.81
CA LYS A 321 0.35 -0.73 -22.32
C LYS A 321 0.18 -2.25 -22.15
N ILE A 322 -0.90 -2.69 -21.53
CA ILE A 322 -1.19 -4.12 -21.34
C ILE A 322 -1.34 -4.84 -22.68
N SER A 323 -1.98 -4.21 -23.68
CA SER A 323 -2.15 -4.80 -25.01
C SER A 323 -0.82 -5.09 -25.73
N LYS A 324 0.25 -4.37 -25.38
CA LYS A 324 1.59 -4.48 -25.97
C LYS A 324 2.52 -5.45 -25.22
N VAL A 325 2.04 -6.06 -24.13
CA VAL A 325 2.84 -7.03 -23.37
C VAL A 325 3.16 -8.26 -24.22
N ASP A 326 4.41 -8.67 -24.20
CA ASP A 326 4.87 -9.91 -24.81
C ASP A 326 4.45 -11.13 -23.98
N GLU A 327 3.40 -11.81 -24.41
CA GLU A 327 2.85 -12.97 -23.70
C GLU A 327 3.76 -14.20 -23.70
N SER A 328 4.86 -14.19 -24.46
CA SER A 328 5.88 -15.24 -24.36
C SER A 328 6.73 -15.10 -23.09
N LEU A 329 6.74 -13.91 -22.47
CA LEU A 329 7.50 -13.59 -21.27
C LEU A 329 6.62 -13.54 -20.01
N VAL A 330 5.44 -12.95 -20.13
CA VAL A 330 4.48 -12.82 -19.01
C VAL A 330 3.05 -12.76 -19.55
N PRO A 331 2.10 -13.54 -19.01
CA PRO A 331 0.70 -13.46 -19.42
C PRO A 331 0.10 -12.08 -19.14
N ARG A 332 -0.60 -11.50 -20.11
CA ARG A 332 -1.33 -10.22 -19.93
C ARG A 332 -2.32 -10.27 -18.79
N GLU A 333 -2.86 -11.47 -18.51
CA GLU A 333 -3.81 -11.69 -17.42
C GLU A 333 -3.28 -11.19 -16.07
N VAL A 334 -1.96 -11.28 -15.82
CA VAL A 334 -1.32 -10.73 -14.62
C VAL A 334 -1.72 -9.27 -14.42
N PHE A 335 -1.59 -8.44 -15.45
CA PHE A 335 -1.85 -7.01 -15.38
C PHE A 335 -3.34 -6.68 -15.46
N THR A 336 -4.07 -7.39 -16.32
CA THR A 336 -5.51 -7.20 -16.49
C THR A 336 -6.28 -7.53 -15.19
N ALA A 337 -5.84 -8.55 -14.44
CA ALA A 337 -6.44 -8.89 -13.16
C ALA A 337 -6.31 -7.75 -12.13
N PHE A 338 -5.17 -7.06 -12.09
CA PHE A 338 -4.98 -5.88 -11.23
C PHE A 338 -5.84 -4.69 -11.70
N LEU A 339 -5.80 -4.38 -13.00
CA LEU A 339 -6.60 -3.28 -13.55
C LEU A 339 -8.10 -3.48 -13.27
N ASN A 340 -8.62 -4.68 -13.47
CA ASN A 340 -10.04 -4.98 -13.21
C ASN A 340 -10.44 -4.84 -11.72
N LYS A 341 -9.50 -5.07 -10.79
CA LYS A 341 -9.75 -4.88 -9.35
C LYS A 341 -9.80 -3.40 -8.96
N VAL A 342 -9.14 -2.53 -9.72
CA VAL A 342 -8.99 -1.11 -9.41
C VAL A 342 -9.92 -0.23 -10.24
N ALA A 343 -10.10 -0.53 -11.54
CA ALA A 343 -10.86 0.30 -12.45
C ALA A 343 -12.30 0.53 -11.98
N LYS A 344 -12.71 1.79 -11.93
CA LYS A 344 -14.06 2.24 -11.57
C LYS A 344 -14.57 1.67 -10.23
N ARG A 345 -13.66 1.52 -9.27
CA ARG A 345 -13.96 1.12 -7.90
C ARG A 345 -14.87 2.16 -7.24
N THR A 346 -15.91 1.72 -6.55
CA THR A 346 -16.84 2.57 -5.77
C THR A 346 -16.65 2.42 -4.26
N LYS A 347 -15.79 1.52 -3.82
CA LYS A 347 -15.41 1.25 -2.42
C LYS A 347 -13.96 0.76 -2.29
#